data_428c7e8499dd8d7a12147a49ca44358c
#
_entry.id   428c7e8499dd8d7a12147a49ca44358c
#
_cell.length_a   1.000
_cell.length_b   1.000
_cell.length_c   1.000
_cell.angle_alpha   90.00
_cell.angle_beta   90.00
_cell.angle_gamma   90.00
#
_symmetry.space_group_name_H-M   'P 1'
#
loop_
_entity.id
_entity.type
_entity.pdbx_description
1 polymer ?
#
loop_
_entity_poly.entity_id
_entity_poly.type
_entity_poly.pdbx_seq_one_letter_code
_entity_poly.pdbx_strand_id
1 'polypeptide(L)'
;MGYIFSNTTKLVKTLPFLLSGYCLPLFAANQGEGAVLIQGAVLYTPCAIDLDSRDQTIDMGDTPVSEIATKGYGPTRAFTVRLINCLMLPTPGNSKYDSEYYQITFEPMIGTERFSVHGDAQGIELAIRDIDGNIAAPGVAFPAREVTAGSLNLNYSLQLVSNGQPLKAGDYQSLIRFRMDYY
;
A
#
# COMPACT_ATOMS: atom_id res chain seq x y z
N MET A 1 20.79 91.12 32.18
CA MET A 1 19.79 92.11 31.79
C MET A 1 18.55 91.38 31.53
N GLY A 2 17.63 91.31 32.32
CA GLY A 2 16.75 92.18 33.00
C GLY A 2 15.37 91.65 32.85
N TYR A 3 14.79 91.29 33.97
CA TYR A 3 13.43 91.61 34.45
C TYR A 3 12.22 91.09 33.64
N ILE A 4 11.01 90.81 34.17
CA ILE A 4 10.37 90.93 35.46
C ILE A 4 9.05 90.10 35.42
N PHE A 5 8.66 89.53 36.51
CA PHE A 5 7.35 89.27 37.13
C PHE A 5 6.05 89.40 36.26
N SER A 6 5.13 88.42 36.45
CA SER A 6 3.91 88.71 37.16
C SER A 6 3.02 87.54 37.47
N ASN A 7 2.67 87.45 38.70
CA ASN A 7 1.71 86.64 39.40
C ASN A 7 0.29 86.84 38.91
N THR A 8 -0.48 85.80 38.73
CA THR A 8 -1.92 85.83 39.02
C THR A 8 -2.50 84.45 39.25
N THR A 9 -2.73 84.19 40.48
CA THR A 9 -3.63 83.21 41.04
C THR A 9 -5.03 83.36 40.46
N LYS A 10 -5.59 82.26 39.88
CA LYS A 10 -7.04 82.10 39.82
C LYS A 10 -7.42 80.66 40.05
N LEU A 11 -8.11 80.46 41.14
CA LEU A 11 -8.98 79.42 41.51
C LEU A 11 -9.83 78.91 40.36
N VAL A 12 -9.74 77.64 40.00
CA VAL A 12 -10.81 76.98 39.22
C VAL A 12 -11.06 75.62 39.73
N LYS A 13 -12.13 75.50 40.40
CA LYS A 13 -13.05 74.45 40.70
C LYS A 13 -12.66 73.02 40.17
N THR A 14 -12.52 72.18 41.14
CA THR A 14 -12.58 70.71 41.00
C THR A 14 -13.86 70.24 40.34
N LEU A 15 -13.78 69.71 39.13
CA LEU A 15 -14.85 68.91 38.52
C LEU A 15 -14.45 67.46 38.54
N PRO A 16 -15.12 66.56 39.24
CA PRO A 16 -14.82 65.14 39.18
C PRO A 16 -15.37 64.60 37.86
N PHE A 17 -14.45 64.29 36.96
CA PHE A 17 -14.77 63.63 35.73
C PHE A 17 -15.07 62.13 36.06
N LEU A 18 -16.35 61.83 36.15
CA LEU A 18 -16.87 60.46 36.20
C LEU A 18 -16.47 59.72 34.92
N LEU A 19 -15.37 59.00 34.97
CA LEU A 19 -15.03 57.99 33.95
C LEU A 19 -16.02 56.83 34.09
N SER A 20 -17.16 56.97 33.44
CA SER A 20 -18.05 55.82 33.17
C SER A 20 -17.27 54.86 32.28
N GLY A 21 -16.78 53.79 32.90
CA GLY A 21 -16.17 52.67 32.19
C GLY A 21 -17.22 51.98 31.29
N TYR A 22 -17.23 52.34 30.03
CA TYR A 22 -17.92 51.56 29.00
C TYR A 22 -17.16 50.23 28.85
N CYS A 23 -17.60 49.17 29.55
CA CYS A 23 -17.26 47.81 29.21
C CYS A 23 -17.85 47.50 27.82
N LEU A 24 -17.04 47.64 26.80
CA LEU A 24 -17.38 47.08 25.50
C LEU A 24 -17.38 45.55 25.61
N PRO A 25 -18.47 44.87 25.23
CA PRO A 25 -18.44 43.43 25.17
C PRO A 25 -17.36 43.00 24.15
N LEU A 26 -16.31 42.36 24.63
CA LEU A 26 -15.41 41.64 23.74
C LEU A 26 -16.21 40.46 23.15
N PHE A 27 -16.64 40.62 21.91
CA PHE A 27 -17.09 39.47 21.14
C PHE A 27 -15.90 38.56 20.95
N ALA A 28 -15.89 37.45 21.67
CA ALA A 28 -14.94 36.36 21.38
C ALA A 28 -15.20 35.93 19.94
N ALA A 29 -14.30 36.29 19.05
CA ALA A 29 -14.33 35.77 17.70
C ALA A 29 -14.11 34.26 17.79
N ASN A 30 -15.01 33.48 17.21
CA ASN A 30 -14.81 32.04 17.06
C ASN A 30 -13.46 31.82 16.37
N GLN A 31 -12.51 31.29 17.13
CA GLN A 31 -11.14 31.04 16.64
C GLN A 31 -11.07 29.76 15.82
N GLY A 32 -11.81 29.73 14.72
CA GLY A 32 -11.68 28.68 13.71
C GLY A 32 -12.32 27.35 14.12
N GLU A 33 -13.32 26.94 13.41
CA GLU A 33 -13.82 25.56 13.42
C GLU A 33 -13.08 24.76 12.35
N GLY A 34 -12.57 23.59 12.72
CA GLY A 34 -11.95 22.64 11.80
C GLY A 34 -12.82 21.40 11.69
N ALA A 35 -13.01 20.88 10.49
CA ALA A 35 -13.65 19.60 10.26
C ALA A 35 -12.64 18.58 9.72
N VAL A 36 -12.65 17.38 10.26
CA VAL A 36 -11.88 16.25 9.74
C VAL A 36 -12.85 15.27 9.12
N LEU A 37 -12.73 15.06 7.82
CA LEU A 37 -13.49 14.04 7.11
C LEU A 37 -12.77 12.70 7.27
N ILE A 38 -13.44 11.73 7.85
CA ILE A 38 -12.97 10.36 7.98
C ILE A 38 -13.82 9.49 7.07
N GLN A 39 -13.17 8.81 6.13
CA GLN A 39 -13.83 7.90 5.19
C GLN A 39 -13.14 6.54 5.25
N GLY A 40 -13.92 5.49 5.14
CA GLY A 40 -13.44 4.12 5.12
C GLY A 40 -14.53 3.18 4.63
N ALA A 41 -14.12 1.98 4.21
CA ALA A 41 -15.03 0.90 3.88
C ALA A 41 -14.68 -0.32 4.73
N VAL A 42 -15.70 -1.03 5.18
CA VAL A 42 -15.54 -2.35 5.79
C VAL A 42 -15.84 -3.37 4.71
N LEU A 43 -14.81 -4.11 4.31
CA LEU A 43 -14.93 -5.16 3.30
C LEU A 43 -14.95 -6.51 4.01
N TYR A 44 -15.84 -7.40 3.55
CA TYR A 44 -15.79 -8.79 3.97
C TYR A 44 -14.73 -9.52 3.15
N THR A 45 -13.69 -10.00 3.84
CA THR A 45 -12.71 -10.91 3.26
C THR A 45 -12.55 -12.09 4.20
N PRO A 46 -12.66 -13.33 3.72
CA PRO A 46 -12.56 -14.49 4.59
C PRO A 46 -11.18 -14.66 5.22
N CYS A 47 -10.12 -14.16 4.59
CA CYS A 47 -8.75 -14.23 5.07
C CYS A 47 -8.06 -12.87 5.02
N ALA A 48 -7.08 -12.66 5.90
CA ALA A 48 -6.10 -11.58 5.78
C ALA A 48 -4.80 -12.09 5.16
N ILE A 49 -4.10 -11.25 4.40
CA ILE A 49 -2.75 -11.55 3.93
C ILE A 49 -1.77 -11.23 5.07
N ASP A 50 -0.90 -12.18 5.40
CA ASP A 50 0.18 -11.96 6.37
C ASP A 50 1.08 -10.80 5.93
N LEU A 51 1.56 -10.01 6.89
CA LEU A 51 2.38 -8.83 6.59
C LEU A 51 3.64 -9.17 5.82
N ASP A 52 4.32 -10.24 6.20
CA ASP A 52 5.55 -10.69 5.52
C ASP A 52 5.28 -11.19 4.09
N SER A 53 4.03 -11.50 3.78
CA SER A 53 3.61 -11.91 2.44
C SER A 53 3.18 -10.77 1.55
N ARG A 54 2.93 -9.57 2.11
CA ARG A 54 2.52 -8.40 1.33
C ARG A 54 3.65 -7.82 0.50
N ASP A 55 4.83 -7.74 1.12
CA ASP A 55 6.03 -7.15 0.54
C ASP A 55 7.19 -8.13 0.71
N GLN A 56 7.45 -8.93 -0.33
CA GLN A 56 8.50 -9.93 -0.33
C GLN A 56 9.59 -9.53 -1.33
N THR A 57 10.84 -9.69 -0.92
CA THR A 57 11.98 -9.61 -1.83
C THR A 57 12.51 -11.02 -2.07
N ILE A 58 12.55 -11.43 -3.33
CA ILE A 58 13.07 -12.73 -3.75
C ILE A 58 14.40 -12.50 -4.45
N ASP A 59 15.47 -12.95 -3.81
CA ASP A 59 16.80 -12.92 -4.41
C ASP A 59 16.99 -14.12 -5.35
N MET A 60 17.16 -13.84 -6.64
CA MET A 60 17.41 -14.86 -7.65
C MET A 60 18.86 -15.32 -7.71
N GLY A 61 19.79 -14.54 -7.09
CA GLY A 61 21.22 -14.78 -7.12
C GLY A 61 21.84 -14.56 -8.52
N ASP A 62 23.12 -14.90 -8.64
CA ASP A 62 23.87 -14.76 -9.88
C ASP A 62 23.65 -15.97 -10.79
N THR A 63 23.42 -15.71 -12.07
CA THR A 63 23.21 -16.77 -13.08
C THR A 63 24.10 -16.50 -14.29
N PRO A 64 24.99 -17.42 -14.66
CA PRO A 64 25.78 -17.29 -15.86
C PRO A 64 24.90 -17.25 -17.13
N VAL A 65 25.18 -16.33 -18.05
CA VAL A 65 24.50 -16.25 -19.34
C VAL A 65 24.56 -17.58 -20.11
N SER A 66 25.70 -18.30 -20.02
CA SER A 66 25.88 -19.61 -20.64
C SER A 66 24.89 -20.68 -20.15
N GLU A 67 24.47 -20.59 -18.89
CA GLU A 67 23.48 -21.51 -18.34
C GLU A 67 22.11 -21.28 -19.00
N ILE A 68 21.67 -20.01 -19.05
CA ILE A 68 20.40 -19.67 -19.70
C ILE A 68 20.44 -19.95 -21.19
N ALA A 69 21.57 -19.67 -21.85
CA ALA A 69 21.75 -19.96 -23.28
C ALA A 69 21.64 -21.45 -23.62
N THR A 70 22.13 -22.32 -22.72
CA THR A 70 22.15 -23.76 -22.93
C THR A 70 20.84 -24.43 -22.55
N LYS A 71 20.27 -24.04 -21.41
CA LYS A 71 19.08 -24.70 -20.83
C LYS A 71 17.77 -24.01 -21.21
N GLY A 72 17.80 -22.72 -21.60
CA GLY A 72 16.63 -21.89 -21.78
C GLY A 72 16.07 -21.30 -20.48
N TYR A 73 16.61 -21.67 -19.33
CA TYR A 73 16.17 -21.20 -18.02
C TYR A 73 17.33 -21.14 -17.02
N GLY A 74 17.16 -20.31 -16.01
CA GLY A 74 18.05 -20.17 -14.86
C GLY A 74 17.46 -20.79 -13.59
N PRO A 75 17.87 -20.29 -12.43
CA PRO A 75 17.46 -20.82 -11.14
C PRO A 75 15.96 -20.66 -10.89
N THR A 76 15.45 -21.54 -10.06
CA THR A 76 14.08 -21.46 -9.52
C THR A 76 14.16 -21.13 -8.03
N ARG A 77 13.30 -20.21 -7.57
CA ARG A 77 13.13 -19.84 -6.17
C ARG A 77 11.70 -20.09 -5.74
N ALA A 78 11.53 -20.76 -4.60
CA ALA A 78 10.22 -20.91 -3.99
C ALA A 78 9.85 -19.64 -3.21
N PHE A 79 8.57 -19.28 -3.22
CA PHE A 79 8.02 -18.26 -2.35
C PHE A 79 6.60 -18.65 -1.92
N THR A 80 6.12 -18.06 -0.83
CA THR A 80 4.83 -18.40 -0.25
C THR A 80 4.04 -17.12 0.00
N VAL A 81 2.78 -17.12 -0.41
CA VAL A 81 1.79 -16.12 0.03
C VAL A 81 1.00 -16.78 1.15
N ARG A 82 1.15 -16.24 2.37
CA ARG A 82 0.47 -16.74 3.55
C ARG A 82 -0.79 -15.96 3.82
N LEU A 83 -1.90 -16.68 3.95
CA LEU A 83 -3.17 -16.16 4.41
C LEU A 83 -3.37 -16.57 5.87
N ILE A 84 -3.88 -15.65 6.67
CA ILE A 84 -4.11 -15.82 8.10
C ILE A 84 -5.52 -15.42 8.48
N ASN A 85 -5.95 -15.88 9.66
CA ASN A 85 -7.27 -15.56 10.21
C ASN A 85 -8.42 -15.87 9.25
N CYS A 86 -8.29 -16.95 8.49
CA CYS A 86 -9.36 -17.38 7.60
C CYS A 86 -10.57 -17.83 8.42
N LEU A 87 -11.70 -17.17 8.21
CA LEU A 87 -12.96 -17.44 8.88
C LEU A 87 -14.01 -17.81 7.85
N MET A 88 -14.67 -18.93 8.11
CA MET A 88 -15.85 -19.35 7.34
C MET A 88 -17.07 -18.89 8.13
N LEU A 89 -17.82 -17.91 7.63
CA LEU A 89 -19.04 -17.45 8.29
C LEU A 89 -20.25 -18.13 7.66
N PRO A 90 -21.23 -18.53 8.48
CA PRO A 90 -22.48 -19.08 7.93
C PRO A 90 -23.24 -17.99 7.18
N THR A 91 -23.73 -18.33 5.99
CA THR A 91 -24.60 -17.43 5.23
C THR A 91 -25.91 -17.19 6.00
N PRO A 92 -26.37 -15.94 6.14
CA PRO A 92 -27.63 -15.64 6.81
C PRO A 92 -28.80 -16.44 6.20
N GLY A 93 -29.47 -17.27 7.01
CA GLY A 93 -30.58 -18.13 6.58
C GLY A 93 -30.19 -19.55 6.15
N ASN A 94 -28.91 -19.88 6.12
CA ASN A 94 -28.42 -21.24 5.89
C ASN A 94 -27.52 -21.66 7.05
N SER A 95 -27.78 -22.79 7.67
CA SER A 95 -26.93 -23.35 8.73
C SER A 95 -25.68 -24.07 8.20
N LYS A 96 -25.50 -24.10 6.90
CA LYS A 96 -24.37 -24.72 6.23
C LYS A 96 -23.39 -23.61 5.85
N TYR A 97 -22.13 -23.80 6.20
CA TYR A 97 -21.04 -22.98 5.68
C TYR A 97 -20.99 -23.19 4.17
N ASP A 98 -21.19 -22.15 3.39
CA ASP A 98 -20.92 -22.22 1.97
C ASP A 98 -19.41 -22.23 1.78
N SER A 99 -18.93 -23.13 0.91
CA SER A 99 -17.51 -23.18 0.56
C SER A 99 -17.15 -21.87 -0.12
N GLU A 100 -16.22 -21.14 0.49
CA GLU A 100 -15.65 -19.95 -0.12
C GLU A 100 -14.42 -20.35 -0.94
N TYR A 101 -14.29 -19.74 -2.08
CA TYR A 101 -13.16 -19.95 -2.97
C TYR A 101 -12.32 -18.69 -3.07
N TYR A 102 -11.04 -18.88 -3.30
CA TYR A 102 -10.13 -17.80 -3.64
C TYR A 102 -9.46 -18.04 -4.98
N GLN A 103 -9.10 -16.97 -5.62
CA GLN A 103 -8.19 -16.95 -6.76
C GLN A 103 -7.09 -15.93 -6.52
N ILE A 104 -5.89 -16.22 -7.03
CA ILE A 104 -4.79 -15.26 -7.03
C ILE A 104 -4.44 -14.90 -8.48
N THR A 105 -4.20 -13.62 -8.70
CA THR A 105 -3.77 -13.08 -9.98
C THR A 105 -2.45 -12.36 -9.78
N PHE A 106 -1.47 -12.65 -10.62
CA PHE A 106 -0.18 -11.92 -10.64
C PHE A 106 -0.17 -10.93 -11.80
N GLU A 107 0.28 -9.71 -11.52
CA GLU A 107 0.32 -8.61 -12.48
C GLU A 107 1.69 -7.95 -12.45
N PRO A 108 2.36 -7.76 -13.61
CA PRO A 108 3.56 -6.95 -13.66
C PRO A 108 3.22 -5.48 -13.43
N MET A 109 4.11 -4.74 -12.77
CA MET A 109 3.92 -3.29 -12.59
C MET A 109 4.12 -2.51 -13.89
N ILE A 110 4.88 -3.05 -14.82
CA ILE A 110 5.17 -2.44 -16.13
C ILE A 110 4.96 -3.49 -17.20
N GLY A 111 4.23 -3.12 -18.23
CA GLY A 111 3.82 -4.04 -19.30
C GLY A 111 2.61 -4.88 -18.90
N THR A 112 2.04 -5.61 -19.83
CA THR A 112 0.81 -6.38 -19.63
C THR A 112 0.89 -7.82 -20.13
N GLU A 113 1.89 -8.13 -20.96
CA GLU A 113 1.93 -9.41 -21.66
C GLU A 113 2.87 -10.43 -21.04
N ARG A 114 3.88 -9.98 -20.25
CA ARG A 114 4.91 -10.83 -19.66
C ARG A 114 5.40 -10.29 -18.33
N PHE A 115 5.95 -11.17 -17.48
CA PHE A 115 6.66 -10.76 -16.28
C PHE A 115 8.10 -10.37 -16.66
N SER A 116 8.23 -9.21 -17.26
CA SER A 116 9.49 -8.67 -17.76
C SER A 116 10.39 -8.21 -16.63
N VAL A 117 11.68 -8.19 -16.88
CA VAL A 117 12.68 -7.61 -15.99
C VAL A 117 13.16 -6.26 -16.53
N HIS A 118 13.71 -5.43 -15.64
CA HIS A 118 14.28 -4.12 -15.92
C HIS A 118 15.72 -4.08 -15.43
N GLY A 119 16.59 -3.39 -16.14
CA GLY A 119 18.00 -3.26 -15.84
C GLY A 119 18.86 -3.43 -17.07
N ASP A 120 20.13 -3.79 -16.85
CA ASP A 120 21.11 -3.97 -17.93
C ASP A 120 21.04 -5.35 -18.59
N ALA A 121 20.52 -6.35 -17.88
CA ALA A 121 20.31 -7.69 -18.41
C ALA A 121 19.21 -7.71 -19.46
N GLN A 122 19.38 -8.50 -20.51
CA GLN A 122 18.42 -8.64 -21.62
C GLN A 122 18.25 -10.10 -22.03
N GLY A 123 17.16 -10.38 -22.73
CA GLY A 123 16.86 -11.72 -23.23
C GLY A 123 16.24 -12.67 -22.19
N ILE A 124 15.79 -12.13 -21.06
CA ILE A 124 15.23 -12.88 -19.94
C ILE A 124 13.86 -12.33 -19.50
N GLU A 125 13.07 -13.19 -18.88
CA GLU A 125 11.80 -12.89 -18.23
C GLU A 125 11.59 -13.82 -17.04
N LEU A 126 10.54 -13.60 -16.26
CA LEU A 126 10.19 -14.42 -15.10
C LEU A 126 8.98 -15.29 -15.41
N ALA A 127 9.00 -16.53 -14.92
CA ALA A 127 7.86 -17.43 -14.94
C ALA A 127 7.47 -17.79 -13.51
N ILE A 128 6.18 -17.66 -13.19
CA ILE A 128 5.60 -18.04 -11.89
C ILE A 128 4.80 -19.33 -12.12
N ARG A 129 4.97 -20.31 -11.23
CA ARG A 129 4.21 -21.55 -11.24
C ARG A 129 3.62 -21.85 -9.86
N ASP A 130 2.43 -22.43 -9.87
CA ASP A 130 1.85 -22.98 -8.65
C ASP A 130 2.36 -24.42 -8.38
N ILE A 131 1.85 -25.02 -7.31
CA ILE A 131 2.22 -26.40 -6.91
C ILE A 131 1.71 -27.48 -7.87
N ASP A 132 0.67 -27.18 -8.67
CA ASP A 132 0.13 -28.09 -9.68
C ASP A 132 0.82 -27.94 -11.03
N GLY A 133 1.78 -27.00 -11.14
CA GLY A 133 2.55 -26.75 -12.35
C GLY A 133 1.88 -25.77 -13.31
N ASN A 134 0.73 -25.15 -12.95
CA ASN A 134 0.12 -24.09 -13.74
C ASN A 134 1.07 -22.89 -13.82
N ILE A 135 1.17 -22.28 -14.99
CA ILE A 135 2.02 -21.11 -15.22
C ILE A 135 1.11 -19.87 -15.17
N ALA A 136 1.54 -18.87 -14.39
CA ALA A 136 0.86 -17.57 -14.37
C ALA A 136 0.91 -16.90 -15.74
N ALA A 137 -0.22 -16.41 -16.19
CA ALA A 137 -0.29 -15.39 -17.23
C ALA A 137 -0.60 -14.05 -16.57
N PRO A 138 0.06 -12.94 -16.99
CA PRO A 138 -0.18 -11.64 -16.43
C PRO A 138 -1.64 -11.23 -16.46
N GLY A 139 -2.20 -10.85 -15.30
CA GLY A 139 -3.59 -10.43 -15.17
C GLY A 139 -4.63 -11.54 -15.26
N VAL A 140 -4.21 -12.81 -15.39
CA VAL A 140 -5.11 -13.97 -15.42
C VAL A 140 -5.04 -14.69 -14.08
N ALA A 141 -6.22 -14.95 -13.49
CA ALA A 141 -6.32 -15.65 -12.23
C ALA A 141 -5.91 -17.13 -12.37
N PHE A 142 -5.21 -17.64 -11.37
CA PHE A 142 -5.01 -19.07 -11.21
C PHE A 142 -6.34 -19.79 -10.95
N PRO A 143 -6.40 -21.12 -11.15
CA PRO A 143 -7.58 -21.91 -10.82
C PRO A 143 -8.05 -21.65 -9.38
N ALA A 144 -9.36 -21.57 -9.21
CA ALA A 144 -9.98 -21.38 -7.91
C ALA A 144 -9.65 -22.53 -6.95
N ARG A 145 -9.43 -22.17 -5.68
CA ARG A 145 -9.19 -23.10 -4.59
C ARG A 145 -10.08 -22.77 -3.41
N GLU A 146 -10.46 -23.79 -2.68
CA GLU A 146 -11.32 -23.67 -1.51
C GLU A 146 -10.56 -23.01 -0.35
N VAL A 147 -11.21 -22.10 0.34
CA VAL A 147 -10.74 -21.52 1.59
C VAL A 147 -10.95 -22.54 2.72
N THR A 148 -9.95 -22.76 3.54
CA THR A 148 -10.08 -23.52 4.77
C THR A 148 -9.83 -22.62 5.98
N ALA A 149 -10.54 -22.88 7.10
CA ALA A 149 -10.38 -22.10 8.30
C ALA A 149 -8.96 -22.14 8.86
N GLY A 150 -8.49 -21.04 9.45
CA GLY A 150 -7.19 -20.94 10.08
C GLY A 150 -6.15 -20.19 9.24
N SER A 151 -5.13 -20.89 8.76
CA SER A 151 -4.06 -20.32 7.94
C SER A 151 -3.81 -21.17 6.71
N LEU A 152 -3.58 -20.52 5.58
CA LEU A 152 -3.29 -21.14 4.29
C LEU A 152 -1.92 -20.68 3.79
N ASN A 153 -1.11 -21.61 3.32
CA ASN A 153 0.15 -21.32 2.65
C ASN A 153 0.00 -21.60 1.15
N LEU A 154 0.04 -20.55 0.36
CA LEU A 154 -0.03 -20.62 -1.09
C LEU A 154 1.40 -20.64 -1.63
N ASN A 155 1.87 -21.82 -2.02
CA ASN A 155 3.25 -22.02 -2.44
C ASN A 155 3.37 -21.87 -3.95
N TYR A 156 4.35 -21.07 -4.36
CA TYR A 156 4.69 -20.79 -5.74
C TYR A 156 6.18 -20.96 -5.97
N SER A 157 6.54 -21.05 -7.23
CA SER A 157 7.93 -21.00 -7.66
C SER A 157 8.10 -19.89 -8.70
N LEU A 158 9.19 -19.14 -8.58
CA LEU A 158 9.63 -18.11 -9.51
C LEU A 158 10.87 -18.63 -10.23
N GLN A 159 10.86 -18.62 -11.56
CA GLN A 159 11.96 -19.10 -12.39
C GLN A 159 12.38 -18.03 -13.39
N LEU A 160 13.69 -17.85 -13.55
CA LEU A 160 14.26 -17.06 -14.61
C LEU A 160 14.23 -17.87 -15.91
N VAL A 161 13.70 -17.30 -16.99
CA VAL A 161 13.59 -18.00 -18.28
C VAL A 161 14.05 -17.10 -19.42
N SER A 162 14.53 -17.70 -20.51
CA SER A 162 14.83 -16.97 -21.74
C SER A 162 13.52 -16.54 -22.40
N ASN A 163 13.46 -15.29 -22.89
CA ASN A 163 12.33 -14.78 -23.65
C ASN A 163 12.53 -14.88 -25.19
N GLY A 164 13.60 -15.56 -25.60
CA GLY A 164 13.95 -15.77 -27.02
C GLY A 164 14.69 -14.60 -27.66
N GLN A 165 14.95 -13.52 -26.95
CA GLN A 165 15.76 -12.41 -27.41
C GLN A 165 17.25 -12.66 -27.12
N PRO A 166 18.18 -11.95 -27.77
CA PRO A 166 19.60 -12.04 -27.47
C PRO A 166 19.88 -11.80 -25.98
N LEU A 167 20.65 -12.72 -25.38
CA LEU A 167 21.03 -12.62 -23.96
C LEU A 167 22.15 -11.59 -23.79
N LYS A 168 22.00 -10.73 -22.78
CA LYS A 168 23.02 -9.78 -22.33
C LYS A 168 23.17 -9.88 -20.81
N ALA A 169 24.41 -9.94 -20.34
CA ALA A 169 24.71 -9.89 -18.92
C ALA A 169 24.45 -8.50 -18.33
N GLY A 170 24.08 -8.46 -17.08
CA GLY A 170 23.83 -7.24 -16.32
C GLY A 170 22.91 -7.51 -15.11
N ASP A 171 22.70 -6.49 -14.32
CA ASP A 171 21.76 -6.52 -13.21
C ASP A 171 20.33 -6.44 -13.75
N TYR A 172 19.41 -7.04 -13.00
CA TYR A 172 18.00 -6.95 -13.30
C TYR A 172 17.15 -6.91 -12.02
N GLN A 173 15.98 -6.34 -12.16
CA GLN A 173 14.94 -6.31 -11.15
C GLN A 173 13.56 -6.42 -11.82
N SER A 174 12.58 -6.86 -11.07
CA SER A 174 11.19 -6.86 -11.49
C SER A 174 10.29 -6.62 -10.28
N LEU A 175 9.15 -6.00 -10.52
CA LEU A 175 8.11 -5.80 -9.52
C LEU A 175 6.80 -6.40 -10.03
N ILE A 176 6.30 -7.37 -9.29
CA ILE A 176 5.08 -8.10 -9.60
C ILE A 176 4.12 -7.92 -8.44
N ARG A 177 2.92 -7.45 -8.73
CA ARG A 177 1.81 -7.41 -7.76
C ARG A 177 1.03 -8.70 -7.80
N PHE A 178 0.41 -9.03 -6.68
CA PHE A 178 -0.65 -10.05 -6.68
C PHE A 178 -1.93 -9.48 -6.09
N ARG A 179 -3.05 -10.02 -6.56
CA ARG A 179 -4.39 -9.72 -6.07
C ARG A 179 -5.07 -11.02 -5.68
N MET A 180 -5.80 -10.97 -4.55
CA MET A 180 -6.65 -12.05 -4.08
C MET A 180 -8.10 -11.67 -4.32
N ASP A 181 -8.84 -12.54 -4.98
CA ASP A 181 -10.28 -12.44 -5.17
C ASP A 181 -10.96 -13.61 -4.44
N TYR A 182 -12.07 -13.31 -3.74
CA TYR A 182 -12.86 -14.30 -2.98
C TYR A 182 -14.30 -14.31 -3.49
N TYR A 183 -14.94 -15.46 -3.50
CA TYR A 183 -16.34 -15.65 -3.91
C TYR A 183 -16.93 -16.97 -3.42
#